data_b0041e3c543acd3254cc767cdcd21fb9
#
_entry.id   b0041e3c543acd3254cc767cdcd21fb9
#
_cell.length_a   1.000
_cell.length_b   1.000
_cell.length_c   1.000
_cell.angle_alpha   90.00
_cell.angle_beta   90.00
_cell.angle_gamma   90.00
#
_symmetry.space_group_name_H-M   'P 1'
#
loop_
_entity.id
_entity.type
_entity.pdbx_description
1 polymer ?
#
loop_
_entity_poly.entity_id
_entity_poly.type
_entity_poly.pdbx_seq_one_letter_code
_entity_poly.pdbx_strand_id
1 'polypeptide(L)'
;GTKTEQNLLKAFAGESQARNRYTLFAQKAKEEGYEQIMGIFAETAEQELAHATRFFKFMQGGMVSITAEYPAGRIGNTAENLLEAAEGEKLEWSALYNDFESVAIDEGFKDVATAFKMISEVEAFHEWRYRKLLERLENGSIFKREAPIRWQCRNCGYIYEGSVAPARCPACLE
;
A
#
# COMPACT_ATOMS: atom_id res chain seq x y z
N GLY A 1 -1.92 -12.42 -27.98
CA GLY A 1 -2.24 -11.54 -26.91
C GLY A 1 -3.70 -11.61 -26.53
N THR A 2 -3.98 -12.10 -25.32
CA THR A 2 -5.32 -12.08 -24.73
C THR A 2 -5.55 -10.77 -23.97
N LYS A 3 -6.79 -10.47 -23.62
CA LYS A 3 -7.08 -9.35 -22.70
C LYS A 3 -6.52 -9.63 -21.30
N THR A 4 -6.56 -10.88 -20.86
CA THR A 4 -5.97 -11.31 -19.59
C THR A 4 -4.47 -11.03 -19.54
N GLU A 5 -3.72 -11.29 -20.62
CA GLU A 5 -2.28 -10.95 -20.68
C GLU A 5 -2.05 -9.44 -20.56
N GLN A 6 -2.85 -8.62 -21.24
CA GLN A 6 -2.78 -7.17 -21.12
C GLN A 6 -3.12 -6.69 -19.70
N ASN A 7 -4.15 -7.27 -19.07
CA ASN A 7 -4.56 -6.95 -17.71
C ASN A 7 -3.48 -7.36 -16.68
N LEU A 8 -2.85 -8.51 -16.87
CA LEU A 8 -1.68 -8.91 -16.05
C LEU A 8 -0.54 -7.91 -16.13
N LEU A 9 -0.22 -7.41 -17.33
CA LEU A 9 0.84 -6.41 -17.49
C LEU A 9 0.43 -5.05 -16.91
N LYS A 10 -0.84 -4.65 -17.04
CA LYS A 10 -1.37 -3.44 -16.39
C LYS A 10 -1.27 -3.54 -14.88
N ALA A 11 -1.68 -4.67 -14.30
CA ALA A 11 -1.58 -4.91 -12.87
C ALA A 11 -0.12 -4.91 -12.41
N PHE A 12 0.76 -5.64 -13.07
CA PHE A 12 2.20 -5.63 -12.77
C PHE A 12 2.81 -4.21 -12.80
N ALA A 13 2.45 -3.39 -13.78
CA ALA A 13 2.89 -2.00 -13.85
C ALA A 13 2.28 -1.15 -12.74
N GLY A 14 1.01 -1.38 -12.38
CA GLY A 14 0.30 -0.76 -11.27
C GLY A 14 1.00 -1.00 -9.94
N GLU A 15 1.20 -2.26 -9.58
CA GLU A 15 1.92 -2.66 -8.37
C GLU A 15 3.35 -2.11 -8.32
N SER A 16 4.05 -2.15 -9.45
CA SER A 16 5.43 -1.67 -9.55
C SER A 16 5.54 -0.17 -9.29
N GLN A 17 4.61 0.64 -9.82
CA GLN A 17 4.61 2.07 -9.55
C GLN A 17 4.10 2.37 -8.13
N ALA A 18 3.11 1.61 -7.60
CA ALA A 18 2.63 1.75 -6.23
C ALA A 18 3.76 1.48 -5.22
N ARG A 19 4.52 0.39 -5.41
CA ARG A 19 5.72 0.10 -4.63
C ARG A 19 6.68 1.29 -4.58
N ASN A 20 6.99 1.88 -5.73
CA ASN A 20 7.90 3.03 -5.77
C ASN A 20 7.30 4.26 -5.07
N ARG A 21 6.03 4.58 -5.32
CA ARG A 21 5.34 5.69 -4.64
C ARG A 21 5.32 5.51 -3.13
N TYR A 22 4.98 4.32 -2.62
CA TYR A 22 4.95 4.05 -1.18
C TYR A 22 6.33 4.12 -0.54
N THR A 23 7.39 3.75 -1.26
CA THR A 23 8.78 3.99 -0.81
C THR A 23 9.07 5.48 -0.64
N LEU A 24 8.64 6.32 -1.57
CA LEU A 24 8.80 7.78 -1.49
C LEU A 24 7.92 8.39 -0.37
N PHE A 25 6.68 7.90 -0.21
CA PHE A 25 5.78 8.32 0.87
C PHE A 25 6.30 7.92 2.26
N ALA A 26 6.96 6.76 2.37
CA ALA A 26 7.65 6.35 3.59
C ALA A 26 8.76 7.33 3.98
N GLN A 27 9.59 7.75 3.02
CA GLN A 27 10.63 8.75 3.26
C GLN A 27 10.04 10.06 3.75
N LYS A 28 8.95 10.54 3.12
CA LYS A 28 8.26 11.76 3.53
C LYS A 28 7.66 11.66 4.93
N ALA A 29 7.03 10.55 5.28
CA ALA A 29 6.50 10.33 6.61
C ALA A 29 7.60 10.33 7.69
N LYS A 30 8.77 9.78 7.37
CA LYS A 30 9.94 9.83 8.25
C LYS A 30 10.43 11.26 8.46
N GLU A 31 10.56 12.06 7.39
CA GLU A 31 10.95 13.48 7.46
C GLU A 31 10.00 14.29 8.36
N GLU A 32 8.72 13.95 8.37
CA GLU A 32 7.69 14.60 9.20
C GLU A 32 7.56 13.99 10.61
N GLY A 33 8.36 12.97 10.95
CA GLY A 33 8.41 12.36 12.28
C GLY A 33 7.34 11.29 12.53
N TYR A 34 6.68 10.78 11.50
CA TYR A 34 5.65 9.75 11.61
C TYR A 34 6.21 8.34 11.39
N GLU A 35 7.04 7.87 12.32
CA GLU A 35 7.74 6.58 12.22
C GLU A 35 6.82 5.37 12.02
N GLN A 36 5.62 5.36 12.61
CA GLN A 36 4.65 4.30 12.37
C GLN A 36 4.14 4.31 10.92
N ILE A 37 3.82 5.50 10.40
CA ILE A 37 3.30 5.66 9.03
C ILE A 37 4.41 5.32 8.03
N MET A 38 5.64 5.79 8.28
CA MET A 38 6.82 5.41 7.52
C MET A 38 6.94 3.88 7.40
N GLY A 39 6.88 3.18 8.54
CA GLY A 39 7.01 1.73 8.56
C GLY A 39 5.87 1.01 7.85
N ILE A 40 4.65 1.53 7.93
CA ILE A 40 3.48 0.97 7.21
C ILE A 40 3.61 1.16 5.70
N PHE A 41 4.01 2.34 5.22
CA PHE A 41 4.28 2.55 3.79
C PHE A 41 5.41 1.64 3.28
N ALA A 42 6.51 1.50 4.03
CA ALA A 42 7.61 0.62 3.66
C ALA A 42 7.19 -0.86 3.59
N GLU A 43 6.41 -1.32 4.57
CA GLU A 43 5.84 -2.68 4.59
C GLU A 43 4.92 -2.91 3.40
N THR A 44 4.00 -1.97 3.12
CA THR A 44 3.10 -2.10 1.97
C THR A 44 3.89 -2.08 0.65
N ALA A 45 4.91 -1.25 0.50
CA ALA A 45 5.77 -1.28 -0.68
C ALA A 45 6.39 -2.67 -0.97
N GLU A 46 6.76 -3.42 0.07
CA GLU A 46 7.23 -4.80 -0.09
C GLU A 46 6.08 -5.78 -0.40
N GLN A 47 4.86 -5.50 0.08
CA GLN A 47 3.67 -6.28 -0.27
C GLN A 47 3.30 -6.08 -1.75
N GLU A 48 3.38 -4.84 -2.27
CA GLU A 48 3.18 -4.56 -3.72
C GLU A 48 4.22 -5.26 -4.60
N LEU A 49 5.46 -5.39 -4.13
CA LEU A 49 6.45 -6.21 -4.83
C LEU A 49 6.01 -7.69 -4.90
N ALA A 50 5.41 -8.22 -3.85
CA ALA A 50 4.90 -9.60 -3.85
C ALA A 50 3.73 -9.77 -4.84
N HIS A 51 2.80 -8.80 -4.89
CA HIS A 51 1.69 -8.79 -5.86
C HIS A 51 2.22 -8.69 -7.30
N ALA A 52 3.09 -7.72 -7.58
CA ALA A 52 3.76 -7.58 -8.88
C ALA A 52 4.44 -8.89 -9.30
N THR A 53 5.18 -9.53 -8.39
CA THR A 53 5.83 -10.81 -8.63
C THR A 53 4.82 -11.91 -8.96
N ARG A 54 3.68 -11.94 -8.28
CA ARG A 54 2.61 -12.91 -8.54
C ARG A 54 2.05 -12.75 -9.95
N PHE A 55 1.75 -11.53 -10.36
CA PHE A 55 1.26 -11.26 -11.71
C PHE A 55 2.31 -11.55 -12.78
N PHE A 56 3.56 -11.18 -12.54
CA PHE A 56 4.65 -11.42 -13.49
C PHE A 56 4.90 -12.91 -13.75
N LYS A 57 4.71 -13.78 -12.75
CA LYS A 57 4.86 -15.24 -12.90
C LYS A 57 3.87 -15.88 -13.87
N PHE A 58 2.77 -15.22 -14.21
CA PHE A 58 1.82 -15.68 -15.23
C PHE A 58 2.23 -15.27 -16.66
N MET A 59 3.17 -14.33 -16.81
CA MET A 59 3.62 -13.86 -18.11
C MET A 59 4.42 -14.95 -18.85
N GLN A 60 4.22 -15.02 -20.17
CA GLN A 60 4.83 -16.05 -21.03
C GLN A 60 6.05 -15.53 -21.80
N GLY A 61 6.49 -14.30 -21.52
CA GLY A 61 7.62 -13.67 -22.20
C GLY A 61 7.23 -12.86 -23.43
N GLY A 62 8.22 -12.28 -24.09
CA GLY A 62 8.01 -11.38 -25.22
C GLY A 62 7.71 -9.93 -24.79
N MET A 63 7.16 -9.18 -25.74
CA MET A 63 6.77 -7.77 -25.51
C MET A 63 5.26 -7.63 -25.72
N VAL A 64 4.59 -7.04 -24.75
CA VAL A 64 3.15 -6.78 -24.77
C VAL A 64 2.93 -5.27 -24.66
N SER A 65 2.17 -4.71 -25.60
CA SER A 65 1.78 -3.30 -25.55
C SER A 65 0.50 -3.13 -24.74
N ILE A 66 0.51 -2.17 -23.82
CA ILE A 66 -0.67 -1.79 -23.02
C ILE A 66 -0.92 -0.29 -23.13
N THR A 67 -2.18 0.09 -22.97
CA THR A 67 -2.58 1.46 -22.66
C THR A 67 -3.21 1.44 -21.27
N ALA A 68 -2.67 2.24 -20.34
CA ALA A 68 -3.14 2.33 -18.97
C ALA A 68 -2.86 3.73 -18.42
N GLU A 69 -3.60 4.10 -17.38
CA GLU A 69 -3.41 5.34 -16.64
C GLU A 69 -2.94 5.00 -15.24
N TYR A 70 -1.93 5.71 -14.78
CA TYR A 70 -1.39 5.57 -13.42
C TYR A 70 -1.26 6.94 -12.77
N PRO A 71 -1.30 7.02 -11.43
CA PRO A 71 -1.07 8.28 -10.73
C PRO A 71 0.24 8.93 -11.13
N ALA A 72 0.16 10.17 -11.61
CA ALA A 72 1.29 11.00 -12.01
C ALA A 72 1.51 12.15 -11.01
N GLY A 73 0.97 12.00 -9.80
CA GLY A 73 0.97 13.01 -8.76
C GLY A 73 2.35 13.26 -8.18
N ARG A 74 2.38 14.22 -7.25
CA ARG A 74 3.57 14.67 -6.52
C ARG A 74 3.63 14.00 -5.17
N ILE A 75 4.80 13.99 -4.55
CA ILE A 75 4.93 13.69 -3.12
C ILE A 75 4.38 14.88 -2.34
N GLY A 76 3.28 14.69 -1.66
CA GLY A 76 2.64 15.65 -0.77
C GLY A 76 3.18 15.55 0.67
N ASN A 77 2.45 16.14 1.62
CA ASN A 77 2.67 15.84 3.03
C ASN A 77 2.11 14.44 3.37
N THR A 78 2.39 13.95 4.58
CA THR A 78 1.98 12.59 4.98
C THR A 78 0.47 12.35 4.89
N ALA A 79 -0.36 13.34 5.23
CA ALA A 79 -1.82 13.22 5.13
C ALA A 79 -2.28 13.11 3.67
N GLU A 80 -1.75 13.96 2.80
CA GLU A 80 -2.03 13.92 1.35
C GLU A 80 -1.59 12.57 0.74
N ASN A 81 -0.42 12.07 1.12
CA ASN A 81 0.10 10.79 0.64
C ASN A 81 -0.73 9.60 1.12
N LEU A 82 -1.22 9.63 2.38
CA LEU A 82 -2.13 8.60 2.90
C LEU A 82 -3.47 8.60 2.16
N LEU A 83 -4.02 9.78 1.85
CA LEU A 83 -5.25 9.89 1.09
C LEU A 83 -5.07 9.35 -0.34
N GLU A 84 -4.00 9.78 -1.03
CA GLU A 84 -3.70 9.33 -2.39
C GLU A 84 -3.50 7.81 -2.45
N ALA A 85 -2.77 7.24 -1.49
CA ALA A 85 -2.60 5.80 -1.39
C ALA A 85 -3.95 5.09 -1.18
N ALA A 86 -4.76 5.54 -0.22
CA ALA A 86 -6.08 4.96 0.05
C ALA A 86 -7.03 5.01 -1.16
N GLU A 87 -7.02 6.10 -1.94
CA GLU A 87 -7.84 6.19 -3.16
C GLU A 87 -7.33 5.26 -4.27
N GLY A 88 -6.02 5.07 -4.37
CA GLY A 88 -5.42 4.10 -5.30
C GLY A 88 -5.85 2.67 -4.99
N GLU A 89 -5.65 2.23 -3.74
CA GLU A 89 -6.08 0.90 -3.28
C GLU A 89 -7.58 0.68 -3.51
N LYS A 90 -8.40 1.70 -3.18
CA LYS A 90 -9.85 1.63 -3.42
C LYS A 90 -10.19 1.39 -4.88
N LEU A 91 -9.53 2.06 -5.81
CA LEU A 91 -9.75 1.87 -7.24
C LEU A 91 -9.41 0.43 -7.66
N GLU A 92 -8.32 -0.13 -7.13
CA GLU A 92 -7.87 -1.48 -7.46
C GLU A 92 -8.88 -2.53 -7.00
N TRP A 93 -9.27 -2.55 -5.73
CA TRP A 93 -10.16 -3.58 -5.21
C TRP A 93 -11.64 -3.38 -5.61
N SER A 94 -12.11 -2.12 -5.75
CA SER A 94 -13.53 -1.88 -6.04
C SER A 94 -13.89 -1.93 -7.53
N ALA A 95 -12.91 -1.81 -8.42
CA ALA A 95 -13.15 -1.75 -9.85
C ALA A 95 -12.16 -2.59 -10.67
N LEU A 96 -10.86 -2.25 -10.65
CA LEU A 96 -9.90 -2.79 -11.62
C LEU A 96 -9.74 -4.31 -11.52
N TYR A 97 -9.48 -4.83 -10.34
CA TYR A 97 -9.22 -6.28 -10.18
C TYR A 97 -10.47 -7.11 -10.31
N ASN A 98 -11.66 -6.58 -10.00
CA ASN A 98 -12.92 -7.25 -10.28
C ASN A 98 -13.17 -7.40 -11.78
N ASP A 99 -12.87 -6.35 -12.56
CA ASP A 99 -12.95 -6.40 -14.03
C ASP A 99 -11.93 -7.38 -14.61
N PHE A 100 -10.70 -7.34 -14.12
CA PHE A 100 -9.62 -8.23 -14.57
C PHE A 100 -9.89 -9.69 -14.21
N GLU A 101 -10.46 -9.98 -13.03
CA GLU A 101 -10.94 -11.30 -12.64
C GLU A 101 -11.98 -11.82 -13.62
N SER A 102 -13.02 -11.00 -13.92
CA SER A 102 -14.10 -11.37 -14.84
C SER A 102 -13.56 -11.71 -16.23
N VAL A 103 -12.67 -10.88 -16.77
CA VAL A 103 -12.02 -11.13 -18.07
C VAL A 103 -11.21 -12.44 -18.06
N ALA A 104 -10.49 -12.70 -16.97
CA ALA A 104 -9.69 -13.92 -16.84
C ALA A 104 -10.57 -15.18 -16.78
N ILE A 105 -11.74 -15.10 -16.13
CA ILE A 105 -12.74 -16.18 -16.11
C ILE A 105 -13.27 -16.44 -17.53
N ASP A 106 -13.68 -15.39 -18.23
CA ASP A 106 -14.26 -15.48 -19.59
C ASP A 106 -13.26 -16.08 -20.62
N GLU A 107 -11.97 -15.75 -20.45
CA GLU A 107 -10.90 -16.30 -21.29
C GLU A 107 -10.36 -17.68 -20.79
N GLY A 108 -10.88 -18.21 -19.68
CA GLY A 108 -10.54 -19.54 -19.15
C GLY A 108 -9.30 -19.61 -18.26
N PHE A 109 -8.74 -18.49 -17.83
CA PHE A 109 -7.53 -18.39 -16.98
C PHE A 109 -7.88 -18.40 -15.48
N LYS A 110 -8.38 -19.51 -14.96
CA LYS A 110 -8.89 -19.64 -13.59
C LYS A 110 -7.87 -19.27 -12.50
N ASP A 111 -6.60 -19.65 -12.69
CA ASP A 111 -5.56 -19.35 -11.70
C ASP A 111 -5.22 -17.86 -11.66
N VAL A 112 -5.28 -17.19 -12.81
CA VAL A 112 -5.13 -15.73 -12.93
C VAL A 112 -6.30 -15.02 -12.28
N ALA A 113 -7.53 -15.46 -12.55
CA ALA A 113 -8.74 -14.93 -11.93
C ALA A 113 -8.66 -15.05 -10.38
N THR A 114 -8.24 -16.21 -9.87
CA THR A 114 -8.02 -16.41 -8.44
C THR A 114 -6.98 -15.43 -7.87
N ALA A 115 -5.90 -15.15 -8.61
CA ALA A 115 -4.89 -14.20 -8.16
C ALA A 115 -5.46 -12.78 -8.06
N PHE A 116 -6.19 -12.30 -9.08
CA PHE A 116 -6.85 -11.00 -9.04
C PHE A 116 -7.81 -10.88 -7.85
N LYS A 117 -8.66 -11.89 -7.64
CA LYS A 117 -9.58 -11.94 -6.50
C LYS A 117 -8.87 -11.83 -5.16
N MET A 118 -7.87 -12.68 -4.92
CA MET A 118 -7.17 -12.73 -3.63
C MET A 118 -6.38 -11.45 -3.35
N ILE A 119 -5.72 -10.88 -4.36
CA ILE A 119 -5.00 -9.62 -4.21
C ILE A 119 -5.99 -8.47 -3.96
N SER A 120 -7.12 -8.41 -4.68
CA SER A 120 -8.19 -7.42 -4.42
C SER A 120 -8.64 -7.39 -2.95
N GLU A 121 -8.73 -8.54 -2.28
CA GLU A 121 -9.06 -8.60 -0.85
C GLU A 121 -7.95 -7.99 0.03
N VAL A 122 -6.69 -8.07 -0.39
CA VAL A 122 -5.56 -7.43 0.30
C VAL A 122 -5.62 -5.92 0.14
N GLU A 123 -5.90 -5.41 -1.08
CA GLU A 123 -5.97 -3.96 -1.36
C GLU A 123 -7.11 -3.29 -0.57
N ALA A 124 -8.23 -3.99 -0.35
CA ALA A 124 -9.27 -3.51 0.56
C ALA A 124 -8.77 -3.32 2.00
N PHE A 125 -7.87 -4.17 2.47
CA PHE A 125 -7.23 -4.03 3.78
C PHE A 125 -6.18 -2.91 3.79
N HIS A 126 -5.41 -2.73 2.73
CA HIS A 126 -4.46 -1.62 2.58
C HIS A 126 -5.20 -0.27 2.63
N GLU A 127 -6.30 -0.12 1.87
CA GLU A 127 -7.15 1.08 1.94
C GLU A 127 -7.62 1.35 3.37
N TRP A 128 -8.21 0.36 4.03
CA TRP A 128 -8.70 0.50 5.39
C TRP A 128 -7.58 0.98 6.35
N ARG A 129 -6.39 0.40 6.24
CA ARG A 129 -5.23 0.74 7.07
C ARG A 129 -4.78 2.20 6.85
N TYR A 130 -4.69 2.64 5.60
CA TYR A 130 -4.33 4.01 5.25
C TYR A 130 -5.36 5.03 5.74
N ARG A 131 -6.65 4.74 5.58
CA ARG A 131 -7.71 5.61 6.09
C ARG A 131 -7.71 5.70 7.62
N LYS A 132 -7.42 4.63 8.32
CA LYS A 132 -7.28 4.66 9.79
C LYS A 132 -6.09 5.48 10.26
N LEU A 133 -4.98 5.46 9.54
CA LEU A 133 -3.83 6.31 9.85
C LEU A 133 -4.13 7.77 9.55
N LEU A 134 -4.78 8.06 8.43
CA LEU A 134 -5.20 9.41 8.06
C LEU A 134 -6.16 10.00 9.11
N GLU A 135 -7.20 9.27 9.49
CA GLU A 135 -8.14 9.67 10.54
C GLU A 135 -7.41 10.04 11.85
N ARG A 136 -6.45 9.23 12.29
CA ARG A 136 -5.66 9.49 13.50
C ARG A 136 -4.73 10.68 13.37
N LEU A 137 -4.20 10.90 12.18
CA LEU A 137 -3.33 12.04 11.91
C LEU A 137 -4.15 13.34 11.96
N GLU A 138 -5.29 13.39 11.28
CA GLU A 138 -6.16 14.57 11.19
C GLU A 138 -6.79 14.95 12.54
N ASN A 139 -7.19 13.96 13.35
CA ASN A 139 -7.75 14.23 14.67
C ASN A 139 -6.70 14.39 15.80
N GLY A 140 -5.42 14.36 15.47
CA GLY A 140 -4.31 14.54 16.41
C GLY A 140 -4.11 13.37 17.39
N SER A 141 -4.69 12.19 17.12
CA SER A 141 -4.57 11.00 17.99
C SER A 141 -3.45 10.04 17.58
N ILE A 142 -2.64 10.38 16.56
CA ILE A 142 -1.59 9.48 16.07
C ILE A 142 -0.62 9.04 17.18
N PHE A 143 -0.26 9.95 18.09
CA PHE A 143 0.60 9.71 19.25
C PHE A 143 -0.13 9.73 20.60
N LYS A 144 -1.48 9.69 20.59
CA LYS A 144 -2.30 9.75 21.81
C LYS A 144 -3.35 8.63 21.82
N ARG A 145 -3.71 8.18 23.03
CA ARG A 145 -4.82 7.27 23.29
C ARG A 145 -5.57 7.74 24.54
N GLU A 146 -6.83 7.36 24.65
CA GLU A 146 -7.65 7.68 25.83
C GLU A 146 -7.13 7.00 27.10
N ALA A 147 -6.62 5.78 26.99
CA ALA A 147 -6.02 5.00 28.07
C ALA A 147 -4.55 4.72 27.79
N PRO A 148 -3.75 4.44 28.84
CA PRO A 148 -2.37 4.01 28.65
C PRO A 148 -2.29 2.76 27.79
N ILE A 149 -1.37 2.78 26.81
CA ILE A 149 -1.03 1.64 25.95
C ILE A 149 0.48 1.48 25.87
N ARG A 150 0.93 0.38 25.32
CA ARG A 150 2.34 0.13 25.05
C ARG A 150 2.73 0.75 23.70
N TRP A 151 3.71 1.64 23.74
CA TRP A 151 4.36 2.24 22.57
C TRP A 151 5.72 1.59 22.37
N GLN A 152 6.02 1.18 21.16
CA GLN A 152 7.30 0.58 20.81
C GLN A 152 8.11 1.51 19.91
N CYS A 153 9.33 1.80 20.27
CA CYS A 153 10.28 2.49 19.41
C CYS A 153 10.64 1.61 18.22
N ARG A 154 10.39 2.09 17.01
CA ARG A 154 10.70 1.33 15.78
C ARG A 154 12.20 1.24 15.48
N ASN A 155 13.00 2.16 16.03
CA ASN A 155 14.44 2.14 15.85
C ASN A 155 15.14 1.12 16.76
N CYS A 156 14.86 1.12 18.07
CA CYS A 156 15.60 0.29 19.03
C CYS A 156 14.78 -0.75 19.79
N GLY A 157 13.46 -0.80 19.59
CA GLY A 157 12.58 -1.78 20.24
C GLY A 157 12.17 -1.42 21.68
N TYR A 158 12.60 -0.27 22.24
CA TYR A 158 12.19 0.15 23.58
C TYR A 158 10.68 0.25 23.72
N ILE A 159 10.15 -0.24 24.83
CA ILE A 159 8.72 -0.22 25.15
C ILE A 159 8.46 0.83 26.23
N TYR A 160 7.51 1.70 25.97
CA TYR A 160 6.99 2.69 26.92
C TYR A 160 5.49 2.48 27.12
N GLU A 161 5.00 2.60 28.35
CA GLU A 161 3.58 2.54 28.67
C GLU A 161 3.06 3.91 29.10
N GLY A 162 2.02 4.38 28.42
CA GLY A 162 1.39 5.68 28.68
C GLY A 162 0.32 6.02 27.66
N SER A 163 -0.48 7.05 27.94
CA SER A 163 -1.52 7.53 27.02
C SER A 163 -0.97 8.40 25.88
N VAL A 164 0.26 8.89 26.00
CA VAL A 164 0.94 9.70 24.98
C VAL A 164 2.31 9.10 24.72
N ALA A 165 2.65 8.91 23.45
CA ALA A 165 3.98 8.47 23.05
C ALA A 165 5.04 9.52 23.45
N PRO A 166 6.25 9.12 23.91
CA PRO A 166 7.34 10.07 24.09
C PRO A 166 7.70 10.78 22.78
N ALA A 167 8.01 12.08 22.87
CA ALA A 167 8.45 12.86 21.69
C ALA A 167 9.81 12.35 21.15
N ARG A 168 10.61 11.74 22.01
CA ARG A 168 11.86 11.06 21.71
C ARG A 168 11.97 9.79 22.52
N CYS A 169 12.52 8.76 21.91
CA CYS A 169 12.80 7.52 22.62
C CYS A 169 13.87 7.74 23.71
N PRO A 170 13.59 7.45 25.00
CA PRO A 170 14.58 7.67 26.05
C PRO A 170 15.77 6.70 25.99
N ALA A 171 15.68 5.63 25.19
CA ALA A 171 16.75 4.64 25.07
C ALA A 171 17.74 4.95 23.94
N CYS A 172 17.27 5.42 22.78
CA CYS A 172 18.14 5.70 21.63
C CYS A 172 18.18 7.16 21.19
N LEU A 173 17.32 8.01 21.78
CA LEU A 173 17.24 9.46 21.53
C LEU A 173 16.83 9.84 20.09
N GLU A 174 16.22 8.90 19.37
CA GLU A 174 15.61 9.12 18.04
C GLU A 174 14.12 9.50 18.17
#